data_c07c430083a6c66fb8e8a69caa6d1393
#
_entry.id   c07c430083a6c66fb8e8a69caa6d1393
#
_cell.length_a   1.000
_cell.length_b   1.000
_cell.length_c   1.000
_cell.angle_alpha   90.00
_cell.angle_beta   90.00
_cell.angle_gamma   90.00
#
_symmetry.space_group_name_H-M   'P 1'
#
loop_
_entity.id
_entity.type
_entity.pdbx_description
1 polymer ?
#
loop_
_entity_poly.entity_id
_entity_poly.type
_entity_poly.pdbx_seq_one_letter_code
_entity_poly.pdbx_strand_id
1 'polypeptide(L)'
;MAKQVQTTRVRKKEKKNITNGVVHVNSSFNNTMVTITDVQGNTIAWSSSGLMGFKGSRKSTPYAAQLAAEDAGKKASEHGLKNVDVEVSGPGSGRESALRALQSIGFTITSIRDVTPIPHNGCRPPKRRRV
;
A
#
# COMPACT_ATOMS: atom_id res chain seq x y z
N MET A 1 0.11 16.58 35.47
CA MET A 1 -1.25 16.93 35.13
C MET A 1 -1.57 16.76 33.66
N ALA A 2 -2.51 17.55 33.17
CA ALA A 2 -2.92 17.44 31.78
C ALA A 2 -1.76 17.48 30.76
N LYS A 3 -0.73 18.20 31.06
CA LYS A 3 0.44 18.30 30.21
C LYS A 3 1.14 16.97 30.00
N GLN A 4 1.21 16.17 31.00
CA GLN A 4 1.88 14.88 30.94
C GLN A 4 1.09 13.92 30.06
N VAL A 5 -0.20 14.00 30.14
CA VAL A 5 -1.07 13.19 29.31
C VAL A 5 -0.88 13.54 27.84
N GLN A 6 -0.71 14.84 27.55
CA GLN A 6 -0.46 15.28 26.20
C GLN A 6 0.86 14.76 25.67
N THR A 7 1.88 14.76 26.51
CA THR A 7 3.18 14.26 26.09
C THR A 7 3.12 12.80 25.72
N THR A 8 2.37 12.01 26.45
CA THR A 8 2.20 10.60 26.11
C THR A 8 1.44 10.41 24.81
N ARG A 9 0.47 11.25 24.54
CA ARG A 9 -0.30 11.17 23.30
C ARG A 9 0.50 11.60 22.09
N VAL A 10 1.34 12.61 22.27
CA VAL A 10 2.20 13.10 21.21
C VAL A 10 3.43 12.20 21.11
N ARG A 11 3.19 10.93 21.10
CA ARG A 11 4.26 9.97 20.93
C ARG A 11 4.91 10.22 19.58
N LYS A 12 6.16 10.60 19.59
CA LYS A 12 6.92 10.79 18.36
C LYS A 12 6.99 9.46 17.65
N LYS A 13 6.67 9.47 16.38
CA LYS A 13 6.89 8.30 15.56
C LYS A 13 8.38 8.02 15.53
N GLU A 14 8.77 6.88 16.05
CA GLU A 14 10.16 6.48 15.98
C GLU A 14 10.50 6.21 14.53
N LYS A 15 11.55 6.86 14.07
CA LYS A 15 12.06 6.57 12.74
C LYS A 15 12.77 5.25 12.79
N LYS A 16 12.23 4.27 12.12
CA LYS A 16 12.84 2.97 11.98
C LYS A 16 13.90 3.05 10.90
N ASN A 17 15.09 2.54 11.20
CA ASN A 17 16.14 2.45 10.18
C ASN A 17 15.98 1.14 9.44
N ILE A 18 15.10 1.13 8.46
CA ILE A 18 14.81 -0.05 7.66
C ILE A 18 15.21 0.25 6.23
N THR A 19 16.20 -0.49 5.73
CA THR A 19 16.71 -0.30 4.37
C THR A 19 15.95 -1.16 3.37
N ASN A 20 15.58 -2.36 3.75
CA ASN A 20 14.87 -3.31 2.90
C ASN A 20 13.45 -3.48 3.39
N GLY A 21 12.51 -3.54 2.47
CA GLY A 21 11.12 -3.72 2.81
C GLY A 21 10.34 -4.40 1.70
N VAL A 22 9.07 -4.61 1.95
CA VAL A 22 8.16 -5.23 0.99
C VAL A 22 6.98 -4.28 0.79
N VAL A 23 6.67 -4.00 -0.47
CA VAL A 23 5.51 -3.20 -0.83
C VAL A 23 4.41 -4.15 -1.28
N HIS A 24 3.29 -4.09 -0.59
CA HIS A 24 2.11 -4.89 -0.92
C HIS A 24 1.11 -4.00 -1.64
N VAL A 25 0.86 -4.28 -2.91
CA VAL A 25 -0.12 -3.55 -3.70
C VAL A 25 -1.34 -4.45 -3.88
N ASN A 26 -2.46 -4.06 -3.31
CA ASN A 26 -3.72 -4.77 -3.47
C ASN A 26 -4.64 -3.92 -4.32
N SER A 27 -4.83 -4.32 -5.57
CA SER A 27 -5.58 -3.55 -6.55
C SER A 27 -6.84 -4.30 -6.94
N SER A 28 -7.96 -3.89 -6.37
CA SER A 28 -9.26 -4.45 -6.73
C SER A 28 -9.90 -3.61 -7.85
N PHE A 29 -11.06 -4.03 -8.32
CA PHE A 29 -11.80 -3.24 -9.32
C PHE A 29 -12.30 -1.91 -8.76
N ASN A 30 -12.40 -1.78 -7.44
CA ASN A 30 -12.97 -0.60 -6.80
C ASN A 30 -11.95 0.28 -6.10
N ASN A 31 -10.77 -0.24 -5.80
CA ASN A 31 -9.82 0.49 -4.97
C ASN A 31 -8.41 -0.07 -5.16
N THR A 32 -7.44 0.71 -4.76
CA THR A 32 -6.05 0.27 -4.69
C THR A 32 -5.50 0.61 -3.31
N MET A 33 -4.94 -0.38 -2.64
CA MET A 33 -4.30 -0.18 -1.35
C MET A 33 -2.82 -0.51 -1.48
N VAL A 34 -1.99 0.35 -0.91
CA VAL A 34 -0.55 0.16 -0.89
C VAL A 34 -0.09 0.11 0.55
N THR A 35 0.51 -1.00 0.93
CA THR A 35 1.03 -1.19 2.29
C THR A 35 2.52 -1.50 2.19
N ILE A 36 3.32 -0.79 2.94
CA ILE A 36 4.77 -0.99 2.96
C ILE A 36 5.16 -1.56 4.32
N THR A 37 5.80 -2.71 4.29
CA THR A 37 6.21 -3.41 5.50
C THR A 37 7.71 -3.63 5.49
N ASP A 38 8.26 -4.01 6.64
CA ASP A 38 9.62 -4.50 6.69
C ASP A 38 9.67 -5.97 6.25
N VAL A 39 10.84 -6.57 6.28
CA VAL A 39 11.03 -7.96 5.86
C VAL A 39 10.26 -8.94 6.73
N GLN A 40 10.01 -8.58 7.97
CA GLN A 40 9.28 -9.41 8.92
C GLN A 40 7.76 -9.28 8.80
N GLY A 41 7.29 -8.29 8.07
CA GLY A 41 5.87 -8.08 7.86
C GLY A 41 5.25 -6.98 8.72
N ASN A 42 6.06 -6.25 9.49
CA ASN A 42 5.54 -5.14 10.29
C ASN A 42 5.28 -3.93 9.39
N THR A 43 4.07 -3.40 9.44
CA THR A 43 3.68 -2.27 8.60
C THR A 43 4.42 -0.99 8.99
N ILE A 44 5.09 -0.40 8.01
CA ILE A 44 5.79 0.88 8.18
C ILE A 44 4.90 2.04 7.76
N ALA A 45 4.26 1.90 6.60
CA ALA A 45 3.42 2.95 6.03
C ALA A 45 2.37 2.31 5.15
N TRP A 46 1.27 3.02 4.95
CA TRP A 46 0.22 2.56 4.06
C TRP A 46 -0.55 3.75 3.50
N SER A 47 -1.20 3.52 2.38
CA SER A 47 -2.10 4.50 1.79
C SER A 47 -3.09 3.77 0.88
N SER A 48 -4.15 4.46 0.51
CA SER A 48 -5.14 3.91 -0.41
C SER A 48 -5.72 5.04 -1.26
N SER A 49 -6.40 4.65 -2.34
CA SER A 49 -7.08 5.64 -3.17
C SER A 49 -8.12 6.43 -2.39
N GLY A 50 -8.82 5.77 -1.46
CA GLY A 50 -9.79 6.44 -0.60
C GLY A 50 -9.16 7.45 0.34
N LEU A 51 -7.99 7.14 0.87
CA LEU A 51 -7.26 8.04 1.75
C LEU A 51 -6.84 9.32 1.03
N MET A 52 -6.57 9.23 -0.27
CA MET A 52 -6.18 10.37 -1.08
C MET A 52 -7.37 11.25 -1.52
N GLY A 53 -8.56 10.95 -1.04
CA GLY A 53 -9.75 11.75 -1.31
C GLY A 53 -10.61 11.31 -2.48
N PHE A 54 -10.26 10.21 -3.14
CA PHE A 54 -11.08 9.68 -4.22
C PHE A 54 -12.28 8.92 -3.66
N LYS A 55 -13.40 9.03 -4.33
CA LYS A 55 -14.65 8.39 -3.90
C LYS A 55 -15.29 7.63 -5.05
N GLY A 56 -16.01 6.57 -4.71
CA GLY A 56 -16.75 5.78 -5.67
C GLY A 56 -15.84 5.19 -6.75
N SER A 57 -16.28 5.29 -8.00
CA SER A 57 -15.53 4.70 -9.11
C SER A 57 -14.16 5.34 -9.34
N ARG A 58 -13.95 6.54 -8.84
CA ARG A 58 -12.65 7.21 -9.00
C ARG A 58 -11.52 6.53 -8.26
N LYS A 59 -11.84 5.74 -7.23
CA LYS A 59 -10.84 4.99 -6.49
C LYS A 59 -10.17 3.90 -7.32
N SER A 60 -10.80 3.45 -8.37
CA SER A 60 -10.28 2.39 -9.22
C SER A 60 -9.39 2.89 -10.36
N THR A 61 -9.21 4.20 -10.48
CA THR A 61 -8.43 4.76 -11.59
C THR A 61 -6.92 4.56 -11.37
N PRO A 62 -6.13 4.43 -12.46
CA PRO A 62 -4.69 4.36 -12.33
C PRO A 62 -4.07 5.58 -11.67
N TYR A 63 -4.63 6.76 -11.91
CA TYR A 63 -4.15 7.98 -11.28
C TYR A 63 -4.30 7.93 -9.75
N ALA A 64 -5.43 7.43 -9.27
CA ALA A 64 -5.64 7.28 -7.83
C ALA A 64 -4.62 6.30 -7.21
N ALA A 65 -4.34 5.21 -7.90
CA ALA A 65 -3.34 4.26 -7.46
C ALA A 65 -1.95 4.87 -7.41
N GLN A 66 -1.62 5.70 -8.39
CA GLN A 66 -0.35 6.42 -8.44
C GLN A 66 -0.19 7.31 -7.21
N LEU A 67 -1.20 8.10 -6.90
CA LEU A 67 -1.15 9.00 -5.75
C LEU A 67 -1.05 8.22 -4.43
N ALA A 68 -1.78 7.11 -4.32
CA ALA A 68 -1.71 6.28 -3.13
C ALA A 68 -0.30 5.71 -2.93
N ALA A 69 0.31 5.22 -4.00
CA ALA A 69 1.66 4.68 -3.93
C ALA A 69 2.69 5.76 -3.59
N GLU A 70 2.55 6.94 -4.16
CA GLU A 70 3.43 8.06 -3.83
C GLU A 70 3.33 8.46 -2.38
N ASP A 71 2.12 8.53 -1.84
CA ASP A 71 1.92 8.89 -0.44
C ASP A 71 2.53 7.86 0.49
N ALA A 72 2.26 6.58 0.25
CA ALA A 72 2.84 5.51 1.05
C ALA A 72 4.36 5.50 0.96
N GLY A 73 4.90 5.70 -0.23
CA GLY A 73 6.34 5.73 -0.45
C GLY A 73 7.03 6.87 0.26
N LYS A 74 6.44 8.05 0.25
CA LYS A 74 6.99 9.19 0.97
C LYS A 74 7.03 8.93 2.47
N LYS A 75 5.97 8.36 3.01
CA LYS A 75 5.92 8.01 4.42
C LYS A 75 6.99 6.98 4.78
N ALA A 76 7.18 5.98 3.93
CA ALA A 76 8.16 4.93 4.16
C ALA A 76 9.59 5.45 4.01
N SER A 77 9.83 6.37 3.09
CA SER A 77 11.17 6.91 2.88
C SER A 77 11.71 7.66 4.10
N GLU A 78 10.82 8.18 4.94
CA GLU A 78 11.19 8.80 6.19
C GLU A 78 11.88 7.82 7.15
N HIS A 79 11.63 6.54 6.98
CA HIS A 79 12.24 5.49 7.79
C HIS A 79 13.51 4.92 7.15
N GLY A 80 14.00 5.55 6.10
CA GLY A 80 15.24 5.14 5.45
C GLY A 80 15.10 4.01 4.45
N LEU A 81 13.91 3.66 4.06
CA LEU A 81 13.66 2.57 3.13
C LEU A 81 14.23 2.90 1.75
N LYS A 82 14.97 1.98 1.16
CA LYS A 82 15.59 2.17 -0.16
C LYS A 82 15.29 1.03 -1.11
N ASN A 83 15.44 -0.21 -0.66
CA ASN A 83 15.25 -1.39 -1.49
C ASN A 83 13.91 -2.03 -1.14
N VAL A 84 13.12 -2.34 -2.14
CA VAL A 84 11.81 -2.95 -1.91
C VAL A 84 11.59 -4.12 -2.84
N ASP A 85 10.93 -5.15 -2.31
CA ASP A 85 10.33 -6.20 -3.10
C ASP A 85 8.85 -5.85 -3.23
N VAL A 86 8.28 -6.02 -4.40
CA VAL A 86 6.89 -5.67 -4.63
C VAL A 86 6.06 -6.94 -4.79
N GLU A 87 4.98 -7.04 -4.03
CA GLU A 87 4.01 -8.10 -4.15
C GLU A 87 2.68 -7.50 -4.58
N VAL A 88 2.23 -7.87 -5.76
CA VAL A 88 1.00 -7.33 -6.35
C VAL A 88 -0.10 -8.37 -6.26
N SER A 89 -1.27 -7.94 -5.86
CA SER A 89 -2.43 -8.80 -5.73
C SER A 89 -3.65 -8.12 -6.34
N GLY A 90 -4.48 -8.89 -7.03
CA GLY A 90 -5.76 -8.42 -7.53
C GLY A 90 -5.74 -7.99 -8.99
N PRO A 91 -6.93 -7.90 -9.59
CA PRO A 91 -7.07 -7.63 -11.03
C PRO A 91 -7.22 -6.15 -11.41
N GLY A 92 -7.10 -5.23 -10.46
CA GLY A 92 -7.38 -3.83 -10.71
C GLY A 92 -6.41 -3.16 -11.67
N SER A 93 -6.85 -2.06 -12.27
CA SER A 93 -6.05 -1.33 -13.25
C SER A 93 -4.91 -0.51 -12.63
N GLY A 94 -4.91 -0.36 -11.32
CA GLY A 94 -3.90 0.44 -10.63
C GLY A 94 -2.55 -0.25 -10.41
N ARG A 95 -2.40 -1.50 -10.82
CA ARG A 95 -1.20 -2.28 -10.54
C ARG A 95 0.06 -1.62 -11.10
N GLU A 96 0.07 -1.33 -12.39
CA GLU A 96 1.24 -0.76 -13.05
C GLU A 96 1.51 0.67 -12.61
N SER A 97 0.46 1.45 -12.41
CA SER A 97 0.61 2.85 -12.00
C SER A 97 1.25 2.95 -10.62
N ALA A 98 0.87 2.06 -9.72
CA ALA A 98 1.47 2.02 -8.39
C ALA A 98 2.97 1.68 -8.47
N LEU A 99 3.33 0.71 -9.31
CA LEU A 99 4.73 0.34 -9.49
C LEU A 99 5.56 1.48 -10.06
N ARG A 100 5.02 2.19 -11.05
CA ARG A 100 5.71 3.34 -11.64
C ARG A 100 5.91 4.46 -10.62
N ALA A 101 4.90 4.69 -9.78
CA ALA A 101 5.00 5.69 -8.74
C ALA A 101 6.10 5.37 -7.73
N LEU A 102 6.25 4.10 -7.37
CA LEU A 102 7.30 3.66 -6.46
C LEU A 102 8.68 3.91 -7.06
N GLN A 103 8.85 3.66 -8.36
CA GLN A 103 10.11 3.95 -9.02
C GLN A 103 10.40 5.44 -9.06
N SER A 104 9.37 6.26 -9.26
CA SER A 104 9.52 7.71 -9.31
C SER A 104 9.97 8.31 -7.99
N ILE A 105 9.59 7.67 -6.89
CA ILE A 105 10.00 8.13 -5.55
C ILE A 105 11.48 7.87 -5.30
N GLY A 106 12.07 6.92 -6.02
CA GLY A 106 13.48 6.60 -5.90
C GLY A 106 13.76 5.27 -5.23
N PHE A 107 12.75 4.44 -5.00
CA PHE A 107 12.98 3.11 -4.47
C PHE A 107 13.62 2.22 -5.53
N THR A 108 14.53 1.38 -5.09
CA THR A 108 15.11 0.33 -5.94
C THR A 108 14.25 -0.91 -5.79
N ILE A 109 13.56 -1.28 -6.86
CA ILE A 109 12.72 -2.47 -6.86
C ILE A 109 13.59 -3.67 -7.21
N THR A 110 13.73 -4.59 -6.27
CA THR A 110 14.59 -5.77 -6.46
C THR A 110 13.84 -6.93 -7.08
N SER A 111 12.56 -7.06 -6.81
CA SER A 111 11.74 -8.10 -7.43
C SER A 111 10.27 -7.68 -7.43
N ILE A 112 9.53 -8.23 -8.38
CA ILE A 112 8.09 -8.01 -8.48
C ILE A 112 7.45 -9.39 -8.61
N ARG A 113 6.50 -9.68 -7.71
CA ARG A 113 5.80 -10.94 -7.74
C ARG A 113 4.29 -10.68 -7.73
N ASP A 114 3.57 -11.51 -8.46
CA ASP A 114 2.11 -11.50 -8.40
C ASP A 114 1.68 -12.57 -7.40
N VAL A 115 1.06 -12.13 -6.32
CA VAL A 115 0.63 -13.03 -5.24
C VAL A 115 -0.88 -13.13 -5.15
N THR A 116 -1.58 -12.85 -6.25
CA THR A 116 -3.03 -12.95 -6.28
C THR A 116 -3.46 -14.35 -5.86
N PRO A 117 -4.29 -14.47 -4.82
CA PRO A 117 -4.69 -15.79 -4.34
C PRO A 117 -5.62 -16.47 -5.32
N ILE A 118 -5.34 -17.74 -5.60
CA ILE A 118 -6.17 -18.57 -6.45
C ILE A 118 -6.67 -19.73 -5.59
N PRO A 119 -7.97 -19.77 -5.24
CA PRO A 119 -8.49 -20.84 -4.40
C PRO A 119 -8.52 -22.16 -5.16
N HIS A 120 -8.27 -23.24 -4.44
CA HIS A 120 -8.41 -24.60 -4.99
C HIS A 120 -9.84 -25.07 -4.71
N ASN A 121 -10.81 -24.48 -5.41
CA ASN A 121 -12.24 -24.64 -5.21
C ASN A 121 -12.81 -23.97 -3.95
N GLY A 122 -12.03 -23.66 -2.96
CA GLY A 122 -12.38 -22.87 -1.79
C GLY A 122 -13.84 -22.84 -1.36
N CYS A 123 -14.29 -21.71 -0.88
CA CYS A 123 -15.68 -21.51 -0.47
C CYS A 123 -16.56 -21.20 -1.67
N ARG A 124 -17.82 -21.61 -1.57
CA ARG A 124 -18.79 -21.30 -2.62
C ARG A 124 -18.96 -19.78 -2.73
N PRO A 125 -18.83 -19.19 -3.95
CA PRO A 125 -19.05 -17.77 -4.13
C PRO A 125 -20.50 -17.38 -3.90
N PRO A 126 -20.77 -16.10 -3.61
CA PRO A 126 -22.13 -15.63 -3.45
C PRO A 126 -22.88 -15.72 -4.77
N LYS A 127 -24.20 -15.71 -4.68
CA LYS A 127 -25.03 -15.73 -5.87
C LYS A 127 -24.83 -14.47 -6.69
N ARG A 128 -25.16 -14.57 -7.96
CA ARG A 128 -25.04 -13.47 -8.91
C ARG A 128 -25.90 -12.28 -8.48
N ARG A 129 -25.34 -11.10 -8.55
CA ARG A 129 -26.07 -9.87 -8.23
C ARG A 129 -27.14 -9.60 -9.29
N ARG A 130 -28.26 -9.14 -8.83
CA ARG A 130 -29.30 -8.62 -9.74
C ARG A 130 -28.89 -7.21 -10.16
N VAL A 131 -28.92 -6.97 -11.44
CA VAL A 131 -28.52 -5.67 -11.99
C VAL A 131 -29.74 -5.05 -12.67
#